data_0dfb1c4a366cb0412d17b8c658faa8f6
#
_entry.id   0dfb1c4a366cb0412d17b8c658faa8f6
#
_cell.length_a   1.000
_cell.length_b   1.000
_cell.length_c   1.000
_cell.angle_alpha   90.00
_cell.angle_beta   90.00
_cell.angle_gamma   90.00
#
_symmetry.space_group_name_H-M   'P 1'
#
loop_
_entity.id
_entity.type
_entity.pdbx_description
1 polymer ?
#
loop_
_entity_poly.entity_id
_entity_poly.type
_entity_poly.pdbx_seq_one_letter_code
_entity_poly.pdbx_strand_id
1 'polypeptide(L)'
;NALIASANAPDLSASQFTAMTRLDHNRAMGQLAIKTNSLVADITRVTIWGNHSMTQYPDIGSCFIGDKPAYELVTRDWVIDHMIPRIQRRGAEIIEARGLSSAASAADAVVSHIHDWALGTRDGDWVSMSVMSDGSYGIDEGVFFSMPVTCKNGEYEIVQGLEMDSLSIARLKASEKELLAERSIVEDLLPKN
;
A
#
# COMPACT_ATOMS: atom_id res chain seq x y z
N ASN A 1 12.66 -7.49 2.30
CA ASN A 1 12.62 -8.89 1.79
C ASN A 1 12.40 -8.93 0.28
N ALA A 2 11.43 -8.18 -0.29
CA ALA A 2 11.16 -8.18 -1.74
C ALA A 2 12.39 -7.73 -2.56
N LEU A 3 13.09 -6.69 -2.10
CA LEU A 3 14.33 -6.22 -2.73
C LEU A 3 15.40 -7.32 -2.77
N ILE A 4 15.64 -8.02 -1.65
CA ILE A 4 16.61 -9.12 -1.60
C ILE A 4 16.19 -10.25 -2.55
N ALA A 5 14.91 -10.63 -2.55
CA ALA A 5 14.40 -11.68 -3.43
C ALA A 5 14.58 -11.32 -4.91
N SER A 6 14.16 -10.12 -5.31
CA SER A 6 14.29 -9.63 -6.69
C SER A 6 15.75 -9.51 -7.12
N ALA A 7 16.62 -8.95 -6.28
CA ALA A 7 18.03 -8.78 -6.60
C ALA A 7 18.79 -10.10 -6.76
N ASN A 8 18.37 -11.15 -6.07
CA ASN A 8 18.99 -12.48 -6.16
C ASN A 8 18.30 -13.42 -7.17
N ALA A 9 17.45 -12.90 -8.02
CA ALA A 9 16.79 -13.63 -9.10
C ALA A 9 17.03 -12.92 -10.45
N PRO A 10 18.27 -12.92 -10.96
CA PRO A 10 18.68 -12.13 -12.13
C PRO A 10 17.95 -12.53 -13.43
N ASP A 11 17.39 -13.72 -13.48
CA ASP A 11 16.64 -14.23 -14.65
C ASP A 11 15.18 -13.74 -14.69
N LEU A 12 14.73 -13.05 -13.64
CA LEU A 12 13.36 -12.56 -13.51
C LEU A 12 13.35 -11.01 -13.54
N SER A 13 12.37 -10.45 -14.24
CA SER A 13 12.12 -9.00 -14.19
C SER A 13 11.66 -8.57 -12.79
N ALA A 14 12.06 -7.37 -12.35
CA ALA A 14 11.57 -6.78 -11.10
C ALA A 14 10.03 -6.66 -11.07
N SER A 15 9.38 -6.54 -12.23
CA SER A 15 7.91 -6.53 -12.35
C SER A 15 7.22 -7.85 -11.96
N GLN A 16 8.00 -8.94 -11.85
CA GLN A 16 7.50 -10.24 -11.38
C GLN A 16 7.54 -10.38 -9.86
N PHE A 17 7.96 -9.34 -9.15
CA PHE A 17 8.00 -9.29 -7.70
C PHE A 17 7.09 -8.17 -7.18
N THR A 18 6.25 -8.51 -6.24
CA THR A 18 5.47 -7.54 -5.47
C THR A 18 5.55 -7.88 -3.98
N ALA A 19 5.38 -6.88 -3.12
CA ALA A 19 5.17 -7.11 -1.70
C ALA A 19 3.77 -6.66 -1.28
N MET A 20 3.19 -7.38 -0.32
CA MET A 20 1.79 -7.21 0.03
C MET A 20 1.57 -6.06 1.02
N THR A 21 0.88 -5.01 0.58
CA THR A 21 0.26 -4.00 1.43
C THR A 21 -1.28 -4.08 1.41
N ARG A 22 -1.82 -5.14 0.80
CA ARG A 22 -3.25 -5.38 0.67
C ARG A 22 -3.98 -5.48 2.01
N LEU A 23 -3.33 -6.01 3.05
CA LEU A 23 -3.94 -6.09 4.38
C LEU A 23 -4.23 -4.69 4.94
N ASP A 24 -3.30 -3.76 4.77
CA ASP A 24 -3.49 -2.37 5.22
C ASP A 24 -4.52 -1.64 4.35
N HIS A 25 -4.54 -1.92 3.05
CA HIS A 25 -5.56 -1.45 2.12
C HIS A 25 -6.96 -1.91 2.55
N ASN A 26 -7.16 -3.20 2.82
CA ASN A 26 -8.42 -3.75 3.30
C ASN A 26 -8.82 -3.15 4.67
N ARG A 27 -7.84 -2.89 5.55
CA ARG A 27 -8.08 -2.21 6.84
C ARG A 27 -8.55 -0.77 6.63
N ALA A 28 -7.98 -0.04 5.69
CA ALA A 28 -8.40 1.32 5.36
C ALA A 28 -9.84 1.36 4.85
N MET A 29 -10.17 0.48 3.90
CA MET A 29 -11.53 0.33 3.41
C MET A 29 -12.50 -0.02 4.55
N GLY A 30 -12.13 -0.94 5.44
CA GLY A 30 -12.94 -1.31 6.60
C GLY A 30 -13.18 -0.15 7.58
N GLN A 31 -12.17 0.71 7.84
CA GLN A 31 -12.34 1.89 8.68
C GLN A 31 -13.28 2.92 8.04
N LEU A 32 -13.17 3.14 6.73
CA LEU A 32 -14.07 4.01 5.99
C LEU A 32 -15.50 3.47 6.00
N ALA A 33 -15.70 2.18 5.72
CA ALA A 33 -17.00 1.53 5.73
C ALA A 33 -17.72 1.69 7.08
N ILE A 34 -17.00 1.45 8.19
CA ILE A 34 -17.53 1.64 9.55
C ILE A 34 -17.88 3.10 9.80
N LYS A 35 -16.99 4.03 9.43
CA LYS A 35 -17.16 5.46 9.69
C LYS A 35 -18.34 6.05 8.94
N THR A 36 -18.60 5.61 7.71
CA THR A 36 -19.63 6.16 6.83
C THR A 36 -20.89 5.31 6.77
N ASN A 37 -20.90 4.17 7.45
CA ASN A 37 -21.98 3.17 7.39
C ASN A 37 -22.28 2.73 5.95
N SER A 38 -21.23 2.53 5.15
CA SER A 38 -21.28 2.06 3.76
C SER A 38 -20.83 0.61 3.64
N LEU A 39 -21.03 0.00 2.48
CA LEU A 39 -20.44 -1.28 2.15
C LEU A 39 -18.97 -1.10 1.74
N VAL A 40 -18.12 -2.04 2.08
CA VAL A 40 -16.71 -2.05 1.61
C VAL A 40 -16.64 -2.08 0.08
N ALA A 41 -17.59 -2.73 -0.57
CA ALA A 41 -17.67 -2.81 -2.04
C ALA A 41 -17.96 -1.47 -2.74
N ASP A 42 -18.48 -0.48 -1.99
CA ASP A 42 -18.74 0.87 -2.51
C ASP A 42 -17.52 1.78 -2.41
N ILE A 43 -16.44 1.33 -1.73
CA ILE A 43 -15.23 2.12 -1.51
C ILE A 43 -14.22 1.79 -2.60
N THR A 44 -13.74 2.82 -3.29
CA THR A 44 -12.79 2.69 -4.40
C THR A 44 -11.64 3.68 -4.25
N ARG A 45 -10.53 3.40 -4.92
CA ARG A 45 -9.39 4.30 -5.05
C ARG A 45 -8.73 4.68 -3.71
N VAL A 46 -8.73 3.76 -2.77
CA VAL A 46 -7.90 3.89 -1.56
C VAL A 46 -6.46 3.58 -1.92
N THR A 47 -5.53 4.30 -1.34
CA THR A 47 -4.10 4.05 -1.54
C THR A 47 -3.37 3.86 -0.22
N ILE A 48 -2.50 2.88 -0.16
CA ILE A 48 -1.50 2.73 0.89
C ILE A 48 -0.15 3.04 0.27
N TRP A 49 0.48 4.11 0.69
CA TRP A 49 1.80 4.50 0.24
C TRP A 49 2.89 4.01 1.17
N GLY A 50 4.04 3.66 0.61
CA GLY A 50 5.28 3.49 1.34
C GLY A 50 5.58 2.08 1.81
N ASN A 51 6.27 2.00 2.96
CA ASN A 51 6.69 0.77 3.60
C ASN A 51 5.57 0.18 4.45
N HIS A 52 5.56 -1.15 4.63
CA HIS A 52 4.65 -1.80 5.59
C HIS A 52 5.18 -1.63 7.03
N SER A 53 5.16 -0.41 7.53
CA SER A 53 5.71 0.00 8.83
C SER A 53 4.86 1.11 9.46
N MET A 54 5.39 1.75 10.49
CA MET A 54 4.76 2.94 11.08
C MET A 54 4.79 4.17 10.17
N THR A 55 5.59 4.15 9.10
CA THR A 55 5.63 5.23 8.10
C THR A 55 4.65 5.05 6.96
N GLN A 56 3.96 3.90 6.87
CA GLN A 56 2.92 3.70 5.86
C GLN A 56 1.88 4.82 5.89
N TYR A 57 1.46 5.28 4.72
CA TYR A 57 0.50 6.35 4.61
C TYR A 57 -0.77 5.89 3.90
N PRO A 58 -1.84 5.59 4.65
CA PRO A 58 -3.18 5.42 4.10
C PRO A 58 -3.73 6.75 3.60
N ASP A 59 -3.94 6.84 2.30
CA ASP A 59 -4.39 8.04 1.60
C ASP A 59 -5.77 7.81 0.99
N ILE A 60 -6.66 8.77 1.21
CA ILE A 60 -8.02 8.80 0.68
C ILE A 60 -8.29 10.04 -0.18
N GLY A 61 -7.25 10.75 -0.60
CA GLY A 61 -7.38 11.97 -1.40
C GLY A 61 -8.14 11.76 -2.71
N SER A 62 -7.99 10.59 -3.31
CA SER A 62 -8.68 10.19 -4.54
C SER A 62 -9.80 9.17 -4.31
N CYS A 63 -10.09 8.82 -3.04
CA CYS A 63 -11.06 7.79 -2.68
C CYS A 63 -12.49 8.25 -2.88
N PHE A 64 -13.32 7.34 -3.35
CA PHE A 64 -14.77 7.51 -3.44
C PHE A 64 -15.49 6.48 -2.57
N ILE A 65 -16.66 6.86 -2.05
CA ILE A 65 -17.60 6.00 -1.34
C ILE A 65 -18.94 6.13 -2.05
N GLY A 66 -19.29 5.13 -2.84
CA GLY A 66 -20.31 5.27 -3.86
C GLY A 66 -19.90 6.33 -4.88
N ASP A 67 -20.76 7.31 -5.11
CA ASP A 67 -20.53 8.41 -6.06
C ASP A 67 -19.88 9.65 -5.42
N LYS A 68 -19.57 9.61 -4.12
CA LYS A 68 -19.10 10.79 -3.39
C LYS A 68 -17.61 10.69 -3.08
N PRO A 69 -16.82 11.77 -3.27
CA PRO A 69 -15.49 11.87 -2.73
C PRO A 69 -15.48 11.59 -1.23
N ALA A 70 -14.52 10.80 -0.74
CA ALA A 70 -14.49 10.38 0.66
C ALA A 70 -14.45 11.58 1.64
N TYR A 71 -13.77 12.66 1.29
CA TYR A 71 -13.70 13.87 2.11
C TYR A 71 -15.01 14.68 2.21
N GLU A 72 -16.04 14.34 1.45
CA GLU A 72 -17.41 14.86 1.70
C GLU A 72 -18.10 14.13 2.86
N LEU A 73 -17.65 12.92 3.20
CA LEU A 73 -18.27 12.05 4.20
C LEU A 73 -17.44 11.93 5.48
N VAL A 74 -16.13 12.18 5.42
CA VAL A 74 -15.22 12.16 6.58
C VAL A 74 -14.37 13.41 6.63
N THR A 75 -14.05 13.88 7.83
CA THR A 75 -13.20 15.07 7.99
C THR A 75 -11.72 14.70 7.91
N ARG A 76 -10.90 15.66 7.47
CA ARG A 76 -9.44 15.52 7.43
C ARG A 76 -8.85 15.20 8.82
N ASP A 77 -9.35 15.84 9.88
CA ASP A 77 -8.91 15.61 11.25
C ASP A 77 -9.17 14.15 11.66
N TRP A 78 -10.34 13.60 11.34
CA TRP A 78 -10.62 12.19 11.62
C TRP A 78 -9.63 11.25 10.89
N VAL A 79 -9.28 11.56 9.65
CA VAL A 79 -8.31 10.78 8.88
C VAL A 79 -6.94 10.81 9.56
N ILE A 80 -6.47 12.01 9.94
CA ILE A 80 -5.14 12.21 10.52
C ILE A 80 -5.06 11.65 11.94
N ASP A 81 -6.06 11.92 12.79
CA ASP A 81 -6.00 11.63 14.22
C ASP A 81 -6.49 10.22 14.57
N HIS A 82 -7.29 9.59 13.69
CA HIS A 82 -7.90 8.30 13.98
C HIS A 82 -7.58 7.23 12.92
N MET A 83 -7.90 7.46 11.64
CA MET A 83 -7.80 6.43 10.62
C MET A 83 -6.34 6.00 10.40
N ILE A 84 -5.45 6.94 10.13
CA ILE A 84 -4.04 6.66 9.84
C ILE A 84 -3.37 5.94 11.02
N PRO A 85 -3.40 6.46 12.27
CA PRO A 85 -2.79 5.78 13.40
C PRO A 85 -3.39 4.40 13.69
N ARG A 86 -4.69 4.23 13.45
CA ARG A 86 -5.38 2.95 13.63
C ARG A 86 -4.87 1.89 12.67
N ILE A 87 -4.66 2.24 11.40
CA ILE A 87 -4.16 1.31 10.39
C ILE A 87 -2.70 0.97 10.69
N GLN A 88 -1.85 1.97 10.96
CA GLN A 88 -0.44 1.80 11.27
C GLN A 88 -0.18 0.88 12.47
N ARG A 89 -0.99 0.98 13.53
CA ARG A 89 -0.82 0.20 14.78
C ARG A 89 -1.57 -1.12 14.79
N ARG A 90 -2.46 -1.37 13.83
CA ARG A 90 -3.38 -2.52 13.90
C ARG A 90 -2.67 -3.87 13.99
N GLY A 91 -1.53 -4.04 13.36
CA GLY A 91 -0.73 -5.26 13.46
C GLY A 91 -0.24 -5.53 14.88
N ALA A 92 0.32 -4.52 15.53
CA ALA A 92 0.80 -4.60 16.92
C ALA A 92 -0.35 -4.86 17.90
N GLU A 93 -1.49 -4.18 17.75
CA GLU A 93 -2.69 -4.41 18.58
C GLU A 93 -3.20 -5.86 18.51
N ILE A 94 -3.14 -6.46 17.31
CA ILE A 94 -3.57 -7.87 17.15
C ILE A 94 -2.58 -8.81 17.86
N ILE A 95 -1.27 -8.57 17.73
CA ILE A 95 -0.25 -9.36 18.41
C ILE A 95 -0.40 -9.25 19.92
N GLU A 96 -0.61 -8.05 20.44
CA GLU A 96 -0.83 -7.80 21.86
C GLU A 96 -2.07 -8.56 22.37
N ALA A 97 -3.18 -8.51 21.63
CA ALA A 97 -4.44 -9.13 22.02
C ALA A 97 -4.45 -10.67 21.91
N ARG A 98 -3.68 -11.25 20.97
CA ARG A 98 -3.73 -12.68 20.64
C ARG A 98 -2.45 -13.45 21.00
N GLY A 99 -1.35 -12.75 21.26
CA GLY A 99 -0.02 -13.37 21.37
C GLY A 99 0.57 -13.86 20.04
N LEU A 100 -0.16 -13.70 18.93
CA LEU A 100 0.21 -14.11 17.58
C LEU A 100 -0.24 -13.08 16.56
N SER A 101 0.45 -12.99 15.43
CA SER A 101 0.03 -12.14 14.31
C SER A 101 -1.30 -12.59 13.70
N SER A 102 -1.95 -11.72 12.93
CA SER A 102 -3.17 -12.09 12.20
C SER A 102 -2.85 -13.18 11.18
N ALA A 103 -3.66 -14.25 11.15
CA ALA A 103 -3.52 -15.33 10.19
C ALA A 103 -4.58 -15.23 9.08
N ALA A 104 -5.86 -15.32 9.43
CA ALA A 104 -6.94 -15.36 8.45
C ALA A 104 -7.05 -14.08 7.60
N SER A 105 -6.96 -12.90 8.22
CA SER A 105 -7.00 -11.64 7.46
C SER A 105 -5.76 -11.42 6.59
N ALA A 106 -4.61 -11.94 6.98
CA ALA A 106 -3.43 -11.92 6.14
C ALA A 106 -3.57 -12.88 4.95
N ALA A 107 -4.10 -14.09 5.18
CA ALA A 107 -4.38 -15.05 4.11
C ALA A 107 -5.40 -14.50 3.09
N ASP A 108 -6.49 -13.89 3.55
CA ASP A 108 -7.48 -13.22 2.70
C ASP A 108 -6.84 -12.10 1.88
N ALA A 109 -5.99 -11.29 2.50
CA ALA A 109 -5.27 -10.24 1.79
C ALA A 109 -4.31 -10.77 0.72
N VAL A 110 -3.63 -11.90 0.97
CA VAL A 110 -2.78 -12.57 -0.05
C VAL A 110 -3.62 -13.06 -1.21
N VAL A 111 -4.76 -13.72 -0.93
CA VAL A 111 -5.69 -14.20 -1.98
C VAL A 111 -6.18 -13.03 -2.82
N SER A 112 -6.63 -11.94 -2.20
CA SER A 112 -7.09 -10.74 -2.89
C SER A 112 -5.97 -10.08 -3.72
N HIS A 113 -4.73 -10.02 -3.19
CA HIS A 113 -3.59 -9.46 -3.90
C HIS A 113 -3.26 -10.26 -5.16
N ILE A 114 -3.19 -11.60 -5.04
CA ILE A 114 -2.91 -12.49 -6.16
C ILE A 114 -4.07 -12.45 -7.18
N HIS A 115 -5.32 -12.43 -6.70
CA HIS A 115 -6.50 -12.33 -7.56
C HIS A 115 -6.41 -11.10 -8.47
N ASP A 116 -6.20 -9.92 -7.87
CA ASP A 116 -6.16 -8.68 -8.64
C ASP A 116 -4.94 -8.63 -9.58
N TRP A 117 -3.78 -9.13 -9.13
CA TRP A 117 -2.60 -9.19 -9.99
C TRP A 117 -2.80 -10.11 -11.19
N ALA A 118 -3.32 -11.32 -10.97
CA ALA A 118 -3.46 -12.33 -12.02
C ALA A 118 -4.65 -12.10 -12.95
N LEU A 119 -5.79 -11.68 -12.38
CA LEU A 119 -7.08 -11.58 -13.11
C LEU A 119 -7.44 -10.14 -13.49
N GLY A 120 -6.81 -9.16 -12.88
CA GLY A 120 -7.03 -7.73 -13.13
C GLY A 120 -7.77 -7.03 -12.00
N THR A 121 -7.52 -5.74 -11.86
CA THR A 121 -8.25 -4.85 -10.96
C THR A 121 -9.62 -4.50 -11.54
N ARG A 122 -10.55 -4.08 -10.68
CA ARG A 122 -11.87 -3.59 -11.08
C ARG A 122 -11.72 -2.34 -11.96
N ASP A 123 -12.54 -2.23 -12.99
CA ASP A 123 -12.57 -1.05 -13.87
C ASP A 123 -12.84 0.22 -13.06
N GLY A 124 -12.02 1.24 -13.32
CA GLY A 124 -12.11 2.55 -12.64
C GLY A 124 -11.60 2.57 -11.19
N ASP A 125 -11.00 1.48 -10.73
CA ASP A 125 -10.41 1.34 -9.40
C ASP A 125 -8.93 0.91 -9.50
N TRP A 126 -8.23 0.93 -8.38
CA TRP A 126 -6.87 0.41 -8.24
C TRP A 126 -6.67 -0.25 -6.88
N VAL A 127 -5.58 -0.92 -6.73
CA VAL A 127 -5.16 -1.54 -5.47
C VAL A 127 -3.79 -1.07 -5.07
N SER A 128 -3.42 -1.26 -3.82
CA SER A 128 -2.08 -0.93 -3.33
C SER A 128 -1.20 -2.19 -3.36
N MET A 129 -0.07 -2.07 -4.04
CA MET A 129 0.98 -3.09 -4.07
C MET A 129 2.34 -2.43 -3.87
N SER A 130 3.22 -3.04 -3.10
CA SER A 130 4.60 -2.60 -3.06
C SER A 130 5.34 -3.17 -4.27
N VAL A 131 5.74 -2.28 -5.15
CA VAL A 131 6.39 -2.58 -6.43
C VAL A 131 7.75 -1.87 -6.51
N MET A 132 8.61 -2.32 -7.40
CA MET A 132 9.88 -1.63 -7.65
C MET A 132 9.59 -0.21 -8.16
N SER A 133 10.14 0.78 -7.47
CA SER A 133 9.98 2.18 -7.89
C SER A 133 10.65 2.43 -9.22
N ASP A 134 9.93 3.11 -10.10
CA ASP A 134 10.36 3.59 -11.42
C ASP A 134 10.61 5.12 -11.45
N GLY A 135 10.70 5.74 -10.27
CA GLY A 135 10.80 7.20 -10.11
C GLY A 135 9.46 7.91 -10.00
N SER A 136 8.33 7.21 -10.17
CA SER A 136 6.98 7.77 -10.00
C SER A 136 6.84 8.46 -8.64
N TYR A 137 6.11 9.57 -8.63
CA TYR A 137 5.88 10.41 -7.43
C TYR A 137 7.17 10.92 -6.77
N GLY A 138 8.30 10.91 -7.49
CA GLY A 138 9.59 11.34 -7.02
C GLY A 138 10.22 10.41 -5.97
N ILE A 139 9.79 9.15 -5.92
CA ILE A 139 10.39 8.09 -5.09
C ILE A 139 11.58 7.52 -5.81
N ASP A 140 12.74 7.46 -5.15
CA ASP A 140 13.98 6.94 -5.73
C ASP A 140 13.80 5.52 -6.27
N GLU A 141 14.43 5.26 -7.41
CA GLU A 141 14.48 3.92 -7.99
C GLU A 141 15.24 2.94 -7.11
N GLY A 142 14.95 1.64 -7.28
CA GLY A 142 15.68 0.58 -6.60
C GLY A 142 15.23 0.32 -5.16
N VAL A 143 14.02 0.74 -4.79
CA VAL A 143 13.31 0.33 -3.58
C VAL A 143 11.94 -0.22 -3.94
N PHE A 144 11.45 -1.17 -3.14
CA PHE A 144 10.05 -1.60 -3.23
C PHE A 144 9.20 -0.64 -2.39
N PHE A 145 8.33 0.10 -3.05
CA PHE A 145 7.47 1.12 -2.43
C PHE A 145 6.01 0.81 -2.74
N SER A 146 5.13 0.84 -1.74
CA SER A 146 3.70 0.65 -1.98
C SER A 146 3.12 1.83 -2.73
N MET A 147 2.50 1.55 -3.86
CA MET A 147 1.90 2.51 -4.79
C MET A 147 0.52 2.02 -5.23
N PRO A 148 -0.36 2.90 -5.71
CA PRO A 148 -1.58 2.51 -6.38
C PRO A 148 -1.23 1.91 -7.74
N VAL A 149 -1.78 0.73 -8.02
CA VAL A 149 -1.56 0.03 -9.28
C VAL A 149 -2.87 -0.48 -9.85
N THR A 150 -2.99 -0.45 -11.17
CA THR A 150 -3.96 -1.23 -11.92
C THR A 150 -3.27 -2.50 -12.43
N CYS A 151 -4.01 -3.60 -12.49
CA CYS A 151 -3.48 -4.88 -12.93
C CYS A 151 -4.30 -5.43 -14.08
N LYS A 152 -3.62 -6.12 -15.01
CA LYS A 152 -4.26 -6.81 -16.14
C LYS A 152 -3.35 -7.93 -16.64
N ASN A 153 -3.91 -9.14 -16.77
CA ASN A 153 -3.20 -10.30 -17.33
C ASN A 153 -1.86 -10.63 -16.64
N GLY A 154 -1.76 -10.45 -15.33
CA GLY A 154 -0.54 -10.73 -14.56
C GLY A 154 0.51 -9.61 -14.58
N GLU A 155 0.21 -8.49 -15.20
CA GLU A 155 1.03 -7.30 -15.22
C GLU A 155 0.39 -6.20 -14.37
N TYR A 156 1.21 -5.26 -13.86
CA TYR A 156 0.73 -4.09 -13.16
C TYR A 156 1.25 -2.81 -13.81
N GLU A 157 0.48 -1.74 -13.67
CA GLU A 157 0.87 -0.39 -14.04
C GLU A 157 0.64 0.54 -12.84
N ILE A 158 1.66 1.37 -12.54
CA ILE A 158 1.52 2.39 -11.48
C ILE A 158 0.57 3.47 -11.96
N VAL A 159 -0.47 3.74 -11.21
CA VAL A 159 -1.41 4.84 -11.48
C VAL A 159 -0.67 6.16 -11.38
N GLN A 160 -0.75 6.97 -12.41
CA GLN A 160 -0.05 8.25 -12.49
C GLN A 160 -0.97 9.45 -12.25
N GLY A 161 -0.37 10.62 -11.93
CA GLY A 161 -1.05 11.90 -11.92
C GLY A 161 -1.98 12.15 -10.74
N LEU A 162 -1.86 11.38 -9.64
CA LEU A 162 -2.60 11.68 -8.42
C LEU A 162 -2.06 12.95 -7.77
N GLU A 163 -2.95 13.89 -7.48
CA GLU A 163 -2.60 15.12 -6.79
C GLU A 163 -2.24 14.84 -5.34
N MET A 164 -1.15 15.45 -4.88
CA MET A 164 -0.66 15.31 -3.51
C MET A 164 -0.47 16.67 -2.86
N ASP A 165 -1.00 16.78 -1.66
CA ASP A 165 -0.72 17.94 -0.82
C ASP A 165 0.64 17.81 -0.11
N SER A 166 1.04 18.88 0.56
CA SER A 166 2.33 18.93 1.27
C SER A 166 2.45 17.88 2.38
N LEU A 167 1.35 17.50 3.03
CA LEU A 167 1.34 16.45 4.05
C LEU A 167 1.61 15.08 3.42
N SER A 168 0.93 14.77 2.32
CA SER A 168 1.12 13.53 1.57
C SER A 168 2.56 13.40 1.09
N ILE A 169 3.11 14.45 0.47
CA ILE A 169 4.51 14.48 0.02
C ILE A 169 5.47 14.22 1.19
N ALA A 170 5.27 14.89 2.34
CA ALA A 170 6.13 14.71 3.50
C ALA A 170 6.08 13.26 4.04
N ARG A 171 4.90 12.62 4.03
CA ARG A 171 4.73 11.23 4.46
C ARG A 171 5.37 10.23 3.49
N LEU A 172 5.25 10.46 2.19
CA LEU A 172 5.92 9.63 1.19
C LEU A 172 7.44 9.68 1.39
N LYS A 173 8.00 10.89 1.56
CA LYS A 173 9.44 11.08 1.78
C LYS A 173 9.93 10.48 3.10
N ALA A 174 9.12 10.47 4.14
CA ALA A 174 9.46 9.80 5.39
C ALA A 174 9.56 8.27 5.20
N SER A 175 8.64 7.67 4.46
CA SER A 175 8.63 6.24 4.17
C SER A 175 9.75 5.83 3.19
N GLU A 176 10.01 6.66 2.18
CA GLU A 176 11.15 6.48 1.28
C GLU A 176 12.48 6.46 2.03
N LYS A 177 12.68 7.44 2.92
CA LYS A 177 13.89 7.52 3.75
C LYS A 177 14.09 6.26 4.59
N GLU A 178 13.02 5.70 5.16
CA GLU A 178 13.06 4.45 5.90
C GLU A 178 13.50 3.29 5.00
N LEU A 179 12.89 3.14 3.81
CA LEU A 179 13.24 2.08 2.86
C LEU A 179 14.68 2.19 2.34
N LEU A 180 15.17 3.39 2.09
CA LEU A 180 16.57 3.63 1.71
C LEU A 180 17.53 3.25 2.85
N ALA A 181 17.18 3.52 4.10
CA ALA A 181 17.94 3.09 5.26
C ALA A 181 17.93 1.57 5.41
N GLU A 182 16.78 0.91 5.25
CA GLU A 182 16.66 -0.56 5.24
C GLU A 182 17.50 -1.19 4.12
N ARG A 183 17.46 -0.61 2.91
CA ARG A 183 18.30 -1.05 1.79
C ARG A 183 19.78 -0.99 2.13
N SER A 184 20.23 0.10 2.74
CA SER A 184 21.63 0.26 3.16
C SER A 184 22.09 -0.83 4.16
N ILE A 185 21.20 -1.26 5.06
CA ILE A 185 21.51 -2.32 6.04
C ILE A 185 21.73 -3.68 5.36
N VAL A 186 21.03 -3.93 4.25
CA VAL A 186 21.08 -5.22 3.54
C VAL A 186 21.95 -5.18 2.29
N GLU A 187 22.76 -4.15 2.11
CA GLU A 187 23.59 -3.95 0.91
C GLU A 187 24.48 -5.14 0.60
N ASP A 188 25.03 -5.77 1.64
CA ASP A 188 25.87 -6.97 1.49
C ASP A 188 25.13 -8.22 0.99
N LEU A 189 23.80 -8.22 1.08
CA LEU A 189 22.92 -9.27 0.56
C LEU A 189 22.47 -9.02 -0.89
N LEU A 190 22.78 -7.86 -1.44
CA LEU A 190 22.48 -7.51 -2.81
C LEU A 190 23.68 -7.88 -3.70
N PRO A 191 23.45 -8.38 -4.93
CA PRO A 191 24.53 -8.68 -5.87
C PRO A 191 25.37 -7.42 -6.11
N LYS A 192 26.67 -7.58 -6.04
CA LYS A 192 27.61 -6.51 -6.45
C LYS A 192 27.69 -6.54 -7.98
N ASN A 193 27.24 -5.45 -8.63
CA ASN A 193 27.40 -5.23 -10.06
C ASN A 193 28.88 -5.20 -10.47
#